data_32d8a23dccc0e66c8a659393737925ff
#
_entry.id   32d8a23dccc0e66c8a659393737925ff
#
_cell.length_a   1.000
_cell.length_b   1.000
_cell.length_c   1.000
_cell.angle_alpha   90.00
_cell.angle_beta   90.00
_cell.angle_gamma   90.00
#
_symmetry.space_group_name_H-M   'P 1'
#
loop_
_entity.id
_entity.type
_entity.pdbx_description
1 polymer ?
#
loop_
_entity_poly.entity_id
_entity_poly.type
_entity_poly.pdbx_seq_one_letter_code
_entity_poly.pdbx_strand_id
1 'polypeptide(L)'
;FMLAVTGASMDMEVSMFFTFWGLNIVKKNEGTMKSKGLMKKMLNMMNRGGSKRLKLSSFNMLGLGTWMMKDLMKQANMPSIDEYIAMAKDMGVELIACTTTCGVMGISPEKDSFRSEVGSLAGAAYFLSEARKSGVTLFI
;
A
#
# COMPACT_ATOMS: atom_id res chain seq x y z
N PHE A 1 -0.49 -5.81 6.35
CA PHE A 1 -0.14 -7.06 5.65
C PHE A 1 -0.14 -8.27 6.58
N MET A 2 0.44 -8.17 7.78
CA MET A 2 0.48 -9.30 8.72
C MET A 2 -0.90 -9.93 8.92
N LEU A 3 -1.92 -9.11 9.26
CA LEU A 3 -3.29 -9.60 9.45
C LEU A 3 -3.88 -10.21 8.17
N ALA A 4 -3.58 -9.62 7.01
CA ALA A 4 -4.08 -10.14 5.74
C ALA A 4 -3.51 -11.52 5.40
N VAL A 5 -2.19 -11.68 5.56
CA VAL A 5 -1.52 -12.98 5.36
C VAL A 5 -2.01 -14.01 6.38
N THR A 6 -2.20 -13.61 7.64
CA THR A 6 -2.74 -14.51 8.67
C THR A 6 -4.16 -14.95 8.33
N GLY A 7 -5.04 -14.01 7.93
CA GLY A 7 -6.40 -14.35 7.52
C GLY A 7 -6.41 -15.33 6.33
N ALA A 8 -5.60 -15.04 5.31
CA ALA A 8 -5.48 -15.93 4.15
C ALA A 8 -4.94 -17.33 4.54
N SER A 9 -4.02 -17.42 5.51
CA SER A 9 -3.53 -18.72 6.02
C SER A 9 -4.59 -19.51 6.80
N MET A 10 -5.68 -18.85 7.18
CA MET A 10 -6.84 -19.47 7.82
C MET A 10 -8.00 -19.75 6.83
N ASP A 11 -7.70 -19.80 5.54
CA ASP A 11 -8.67 -20.01 4.45
C ASP A 11 -9.76 -18.91 4.38
N MET A 12 -9.46 -17.70 4.89
CA MET A 12 -10.38 -16.57 4.74
C MET A 12 -10.16 -15.86 3.39
N GLU A 13 -11.25 -15.45 2.76
CA GLU A 13 -11.18 -14.52 1.63
C GLU A 13 -10.78 -13.13 2.14
N VAL A 14 -9.63 -12.63 1.71
CA VAL A 14 -9.06 -11.37 2.18
C VAL A 14 -8.84 -10.40 1.03
N SER A 15 -9.33 -9.17 1.18
CA SER A 15 -9.03 -8.07 0.30
C SER A 15 -8.41 -6.89 1.06
N MET A 16 -7.45 -6.22 0.45
CA MET A 16 -6.79 -5.02 0.99
C MET A 16 -7.05 -3.84 0.06
N PHE A 17 -7.72 -2.81 0.58
CA PHE A 17 -8.06 -1.60 -0.18
C PHE A 17 -7.13 -0.45 0.21
N PHE A 18 -6.28 -0.02 -0.71
CA PHE A 18 -5.29 1.04 -0.50
C PHE A 18 -5.85 2.38 -0.91
N THR A 19 -5.90 3.32 0.04
CA THR A 19 -6.38 4.67 -0.20
C THR A 19 -5.40 5.71 0.38
N PHE A 20 -5.42 6.95 -0.10
CA PHE A 20 -4.56 8.04 0.33
C PHE A 20 -3.08 7.62 0.49
N TRP A 21 -2.53 7.73 1.70
CA TRP A 21 -1.13 7.40 2.00
C TRP A 21 -0.81 5.93 1.78
N GLY A 22 -1.81 5.03 1.92
CA GLY A 22 -1.67 3.61 1.62
C GLY A 22 -1.30 3.33 0.17
N LEU A 23 -1.72 4.19 -0.79
CA LEU A 23 -1.32 4.08 -2.19
C LEU A 23 0.20 4.14 -2.40
N ASN A 24 0.94 4.81 -1.49
CA ASN A 24 2.39 4.89 -1.57
C ASN A 24 3.10 3.55 -1.38
N ILE A 25 2.43 2.59 -0.75
CA ILE A 25 2.99 1.25 -0.54
C ILE A 25 3.01 0.48 -1.86
N VAL A 26 1.93 0.63 -2.64
CA VAL A 26 1.67 -0.16 -3.85
C VAL A 26 1.97 0.56 -5.16
N LYS A 27 2.26 1.87 -5.14
CA LYS A 27 2.62 2.60 -6.36
C LYS A 27 4.06 2.33 -6.78
N LYS A 28 4.30 2.31 -8.09
CA LYS A 28 5.65 2.33 -8.66
C LYS A 28 6.29 3.72 -8.49
N ASN A 29 7.59 3.75 -8.21
CA ASN A 29 8.38 4.99 -8.17
C ASN A 29 9.07 5.29 -9.50
N GLU A 30 8.68 4.60 -10.55
CA GLU A 30 9.32 4.70 -11.85
C GLU A 30 8.80 5.91 -12.62
N GLY A 31 9.76 6.78 -12.98
CA GLY A 31 9.71 7.63 -14.14
C GLY A 31 8.74 8.79 -14.13
N THR A 32 8.49 9.28 -15.27
CA THR A 32 7.76 10.47 -15.67
C THR A 32 6.38 10.56 -15.05
N MET A 33 6.19 11.58 -14.23
CA MET A 33 4.89 11.98 -13.72
C MET A 33 3.96 12.32 -14.88
N LYS A 34 3.04 11.42 -15.20
CA LYS A 34 1.99 11.63 -16.21
C LYS A 34 0.88 12.58 -15.72
N SER A 35 0.98 13.11 -14.50
CA SER A 35 -0.03 14.02 -13.97
C SER A 35 0.05 15.40 -14.62
N LYS A 36 -1.07 15.86 -15.19
CA LYS A 36 -1.22 17.23 -15.71
C LYS A 36 -1.41 18.19 -14.53
N GLY A 37 -0.54 19.20 -14.42
CA GLY A 37 -0.62 20.25 -13.40
C GLY A 37 0.63 20.35 -12.51
N LEU A 38 1.13 21.58 -12.31
CA LEU A 38 2.34 21.87 -11.52
C LEU A 38 2.20 21.41 -10.05
N MET A 39 1.05 21.65 -9.45
CA MET A 39 0.76 21.30 -8.06
C MET A 39 0.77 19.79 -7.84
N LYS A 40 0.17 19.02 -8.77
CA LYS A 40 0.18 17.55 -8.70
C LYS A 40 1.57 16.97 -8.92
N LYS A 41 2.37 17.59 -9.80
CA LYS A 41 3.78 17.19 -9.99
C LYS A 41 4.61 17.43 -8.74
N MET A 42 4.44 18.58 -8.10
CA MET A 42 5.13 18.92 -6.86
C MET A 42 4.73 17.99 -5.71
N LEU A 43 3.44 17.70 -5.57
CA LEU A 43 2.93 16.76 -4.56
C LEU A 43 3.49 15.34 -4.79
N ASN A 44 3.50 14.88 -6.02
CA ASN A 44 4.03 13.56 -6.36
C ASN A 44 5.55 13.47 -6.15
N MET A 45 6.29 14.55 -6.41
CA MET A 45 7.73 14.64 -6.12
C MET A 45 8.00 14.62 -4.60
N MET A 46 7.21 15.34 -3.82
CA MET A 46 7.28 15.35 -2.36
C MET A 46 6.86 14.02 -1.76
N ASN A 47 5.86 13.36 -2.35
CA ASN A 47 5.27 12.11 -1.89
C ASN A 47 5.81 10.92 -2.68
N ARG A 48 7.12 10.78 -2.74
CA ARG A 48 7.76 9.59 -3.32
C ARG A 48 7.41 8.36 -2.50
N GLY A 49 6.53 7.52 -3.05
CA GLY A 49 6.11 6.26 -2.44
C GLY A 49 7.16 5.15 -2.54
N GLY A 50 6.76 3.98 -2.16
CA GLY A 50 7.52 2.73 -2.21
C GLY A 50 7.76 2.15 -0.82
N SER A 51 7.66 0.83 -0.73
CA SER A 51 7.78 0.04 0.50
C SER A 51 9.02 0.38 1.34
N LYS A 52 10.15 0.71 0.68
CA LYS A 52 11.44 1.01 1.34
C LYS A 52 11.51 2.39 2.01
N ARG A 53 10.58 3.31 1.68
CA ARG A 53 10.59 4.71 2.16
C ARG A 53 9.53 5.01 3.20
N LEU A 54 8.77 4.02 3.61
CA LEU A 54 7.77 4.18 4.65
C LEU A 54 8.43 4.56 5.97
N LYS A 55 7.88 5.56 6.64
CA LYS A 55 8.30 5.91 8.00
C LYS A 55 7.75 4.85 8.94
N LEU A 56 8.63 4.12 9.59
CA LEU A 56 8.27 3.05 10.53
C LEU A 56 7.89 3.56 11.92
N SER A 57 8.21 4.83 12.23
CA SER A 57 7.95 5.38 13.55
C SER A 57 7.74 6.89 13.48
N SER A 58 6.82 7.39 14.29
CA SER A 58 6.66 8.83 14.56
C SER A 58 7.90 9.41 15.28
N PHE A 59 8.66 8.55 15.95
CA PHE A 59 9.90 8.88 16.66
C PHE A 59 11.10 8.77 15.72
N ASN A 60 11.18 9.66 14.75
CA ASN A 60 12.15 9.49 13.67
C ASN A 60 13.57 9.99 14.01
N MET A 61 13.79 10.87 14.99
CA MET A 61 15.08 11.39 15.44
C MET A 61 16.18 11.36 14.35
N LEU A 62 15.97 12.06 13.24
CA LEU A 62 16.88 12.09 12.08
C LEU A 62 17.13 10.71 11.42
N GLY A 63 16.21 9.77 11.56
CA GLY A 63 16.30 8.42 10.97
C GLY A 63 16.77 7.32 11.92
N LEU A 64 17.28 7.65 13.11
CA LEU A 64 17.78 6.68 14.09
C LEU A 64 16.68 5.73 14.55
N GLY A 65 15.47 6.25 14.85
CA GLY A 65 14.32 5.42 15.24
C GLY A 65 13.88 4.44 14.14
N THR A 66 13.91 4.87 12.89
CA THR A 66 13.60 3.98 11.75
C THR A 66 14.68 2.91 11.57
N TRP A 67 15.94 3.25 11.74
CA TRP A 67 17.06 2.30 11.64
C TRP A 67 16.98 1.25 12.74
N MET A 68 16.81 1.67 13.99
CA MET A 68 16.69 0.77 15.15
C MET A 68 15.49 -0.17 15.02
N MET A 69 14.33 0.34 14.57
CA MET A 69 13.15 -0.49 14.37
C MET A 69 13.37 -1.53 13.27
N LYS A 70 14.02 -1.15 12.16
CA LYS A 70 14.38 -2.11 11.10
C LYS A 70 15.31 -3.21 11.59
N ASP A 71 16.27 -2.86 12.42
CA ASP A 71 17.21 -3.82 13.00
C ASP A 71 16.49 -4.79 13.94
N LEU A 72 15.61 -4.31 14.81
CA LEU A 72 14.77 -5.15 15.68
C LEU A 72 13.85 -6.08 14.87
N MET A 73 13.21 -5.58 13.81
CA MET A 73 12.39 -6.41 12.93
C MET A 73 13.23 -7.51 12.27
N LYS A 74 14.46 -7.19 11.84
CA LYS A 74 15.38 -8.16 11.26
C LYS A 74 15.82 -9.21 12.28
N GLN A 75 16.13 -8.82 13.51
CA GLN A 75 16.47 -9.75 14.60
C GLN A 75 15.30 -10.67 14.94
N ALA A 76 14.07 -10.17 14.85
CA ALA A 76 12.85 -10.95 15.04
C ALA A 76 12.46 -11.80 13.81
N ASN A 77 13.29 -11.86 12.78
CA ASN A 77 13.01 -12.53 11.48
C ASN A 77 11.67 -12.12 10.87
N MET A 78 11.25 -10.86 11.07
CA MET A 78 10.02 -10.35 10.45
C MET A 78 10.24 -10.09 8.96
N PRO A 79 9.35 -10.59 8.09
CA PRO A 79 9.42 -10.30 6.66
C PRO A 79 9.36 -8.81 6.36
N SER A 80 10.04 -8.39 5.32
CA SER A 80 9.91 -7.03 4.77
C SER A 80 8.53 -6.80 4.16
N ILE A 81 8.17 -5.53 3.94
CA ILE A 81 6.90 -5.21 3.28
C ILE A 81 6.83 -5.82 1.87
N ASP A 82 7.94 -5.87 1.14
CA ASP A 82 7.98 -6.48 -0.18
C ASP A 82 7.72 -8.00 -0.12
N GLU A 83 8.28 -8.68 0.87
CA GLU A 83 8.00 -10.10 1.12
C GLU A 83 6.55 -10.34 1.55
N TYR A 84 6.00 -9.48 2.40
CA TYR A 84 4.58 -9.55 2.77
C TYR A 84 3.65 -9.33 1.56
N ILE A 85 3.98 -8.41 0.65
CA ILE A 85 3.19 -8.19 -0.57
C ILE A 85 3.24 -9.44 -1.46
N ALA A 86 4.41 -10.05 -1.62
CA ALA A 86 4.56 -11.29 -2.40
C ALA A 86 3.74 -12.42 -1.76
N MET A 87 3.91 -12.67 -0.45
CA MET A 87 3.13 -13.69 0.28
C MET A 87 1.63 -13.46 0.19
N ALA A 88 1.17 -12.21 0.37
CA ALA A 88 -0.24 -11.87 0.25
C ALA A 88 -0.78 -12.22 -1.14
N LYS A 89 0.00 -11.90 -2.18
CA LYS A 89 -0.36 -12.22 -3.57
C LYS A 89 -0.42 -13.73 -3.80
N ASP A 90 0.58 -14.48 -3.34
CA ASP A 90 0.68 -15.93 -3.50
C ASP A 90 -0.44 -16.67 -2.75
N MET A 91 -0.90 -16.11 -1.63
CA MET A 91 -2.03 -16.63 -0.83
C MET A 91 -3.40 -16.16 -1.33
N GLY A 92 -3.46 -15.46 -2.47
CA GLY A 92 -4.73 -15.05 -3.08
C GLY A 92 -5.36 -13.80 -2.46
N VAL A 93 -4.66 -13.05 -1.60
CA VAL A 93 -5.15 -11.76 -1.10
C VAL A 93 -5.32 -10.77 -2.25
N GLU A 94 -6.51 -10.22 -2.40
CA GLU A 94 -6.77 -9.22 -3.44
C GLU A 94 -6.26 -7.84 -2.99
N LEU A 95 -5.28 -7.28 -3.72
CA LEU A 95 -4.74 -5.95 -3.48
C LEU A 95 -5.40 -4.96 -4.42
N ILE A 96 -6.11 -3.97 -3.87
CA ILE A 96 -6.96 -3.03 -4.62
C ILE A 96 -6.49 -1.60 -4.38
N ALA A 97 -6.26 -0.84 -5.44
CA ALA A 97 -5.89 0.57 -5.34
C ALA A 97 -7.10 1.49 -5.59
N CYS A 98 -7.28 2.50 -4.74
CA CYS A 98 -8.41 3.43 -4.83
C CYS A 98 -8.23 4.44 -5.96
N THR A 99 -9.07 4.36 -7.00
CA THR A 99 -9.06 5.31 -8.12
C THR A 99 -9.46 6.72 -7.72
N THR A 100 -10.37 6.87 -6.76
CA THR A 100 -10.85 8.18 -6.31
C THR A 100 -9.72 9.01 -5.71
N THR A 101 -8.88 8.40 -4.88
CA THR A 101 -7.77 9.09 -4.21
C THR A 101 -6.53 9.24 -5.09
N CYS A 102 -6.38 8.45 -6.15
CA CYS A 102 -5.32 8.63 -7.15
C CYS A 102 -5.29 10.05 -7.70
N GLY A 103 -6.45 10.58 -8.08
CA GLY A 103 -6.57 11.94 -8.62
C GLY A 103 -6.09 13.02 -7.65
N VAL A 104 -6.37 12.88 -6.36
CA VAL A 104 -5.92 13.80 -5.30
C VAL A 104 -4.42 13.67 -5.06
N MET A 105 -3.92 12.44 -5.03
CA MET A 105 -2.51 12.13 -4.77
C MET A 105 -1.60 12.36 -5.99
N GLY A 106 -2.15 12.80 -7.13
CA GLY A 106 -1.39 13.03 -8.36
C GLY A 106 -0.88 11.74 -9.01
N ILE A 107 -1.50 10.60 -8.72
CA ILE A 107 -1.18 9.29 -9.30
C ILE A 107 -2.14 9.06 -10.47
N SER A 108 -1.62 8.60 -11.62
CA SER A 108 -2.49 8.17 -12.72
C SER A 108 -3.28 6.92 -12.31
N PRO A 109 -4.61 6.88 -12.48
CA PRO A 109 -5.43 5.72 -12.13
C PRO A 109 -5.31 4.62 -13.21
N GLU A 110 -4.10 4.33 -13.64
CA GLU A 110 -3.75 3.30 -14.60
C GLU A 110 -2.99 2.18 -13.90
N LYS A 111 -3.19 0.94 -14.33
CA LYS A 111 -2.57 -0.24 -13.74
C LYS A 111 -1.03 -0.14 -13.76
N ASP A 112 -0.47 0.49 -14.79
CA ASP A 112 0.98 0.71 -14.94
C ASP A 112 1.59 1.61 -13.86
N SER A 113 0.78 2.42 -13.17
CA SER A 113 1.22 3.26 -12.06
C SER A 113 1.47 2.47 -10.77
N PHE A 114 1.03 1.22 -10.71
CA PHE A 114 1.08 0.36 -9.53
C PHE A 114 1.95 -0.86 -9.77
N ARG A 115 2.31 -1.52 -8.67
CA ARG A 115 3.03 -2.80 -8.68
C ARG A 115 2.18 -3.88 -9.37
N SER A 116 2.85 -4.88 -9.95
CA SER A 116 2.20 -6.02 -10.62
C SER A 116 1.28 -6.82 -9.71
N GLU A 117 1.55 -6.79 -8.41
CA GLU A 117 0.78 -7.49 -7.38
C GLU A 117 -0.59 -6.87 -7.14
N VAL A 118 -0.80 -5.59 -7.51
CA VAL A 118 -2.13 -4.95 -7.46
C VAL A 118 -3.04 -5.59 -8.50
N GLY A 119 -4.06 -6.29 -8.02
CA GLY A 119 -5.00 -7.01 -8.87
C GLY A 119 -5.98 -6.09 -9.60
N SER A 120 -6.58 -5.16 -8.87
CA SER A 120 -7.67 -4.33 -9.38
C SER A 120 -7.55 -2.86 -8.95
N LEU A 121 -8.27 -2.02 -9.68
CA LEU A 121 -8.44 -0.60 -9.39
C LEU A 121 -9.93 -0.36 -9.18
N ALA A 122 -10.32 0.20 -8.03
CA ALA A 122 -11.72 0.38 -7.71
C ALA A 122 -11.97 1.69 -6.95
N GLY A 123 -13.20 2.16 -6.95
CA GLY A 123 -13.64 3.33 -6.20
C GLY A 123 -14.19 2.98 -4.82
N ALA A 124 -14.55 4.02 -4.03
CA ALA A 124 -15.09 3.86 -2.69
C ALA A 124 -16.39 3.02 -2.64
N ALA A 125 -17.20 3.05 -3.69
CA ALA A 125 -18.42 2.26 -3.78
C ALA A 125 -18.14 0.75 -3.77
N TYR A 126 -17.07 0.32 -4.45
CA TYR A 126 -16.62 -1.07 -4.41
C TYR A 126 -16.20 -1.48 -2.99
N PHE A 127 -15.39 -0.63 -2.33
CA PHE A 127 -14.99 -0.86 -0.95
C PHE A 127 -16.19 -1.08 -0.02
N LEU A 128 -17.20 -0.22 -0.09
CA LEU A 128 -18.41 -0.34 0.73
C LEU A 128 -19.22 -1.60 0.40
N SER A 129 -19.26 -2.00 -0.88
CA SER A 129 -19.92 -3.25 -1.29
C SER A 129 -19.24 -4.46 -0.66
N GLU A 130 -17.92 -4.52 -0.67
CA GLU A 130 -17.16 -5.63 -0.08
C GLU A 130 -17.20 -5.59 1.45
N ALA A 131 -17.03 -4.41 2.06
CA ALA A 131 -17.11 -4.24 3.51
C ALA A 131 -18.45 -4.72 4.08
N ARG A 132 -19.55 -4.46 3.34
CA ARG A 132 -20.90 -4.93 3.75
C ARG A 132 -21.03 -6.45 3.79
N LYS A 133 -20.28 -7.16 2.95
CA LYS A 133 -20.30 -8.64 2.88
C LYS A 133 -19.31 -9.26 3.86
N SER A 134 -18.30 -8.52 4.28
CA SER A 134 -17.22 -9.00 5.11
C SER A 134 -17.66 -9.21 6.56
N GLY A 135 -17.26 -10.32 7.16
CA GLY A 135 -17.44 -10.57 8.61
C GLY A 135 -16.52 -9.71 9.47
N VAL A 136 -15.36 -9.30 8.94
CA VAL A 136 -14.37 -8.43 9.63
C VAL A 136 -13.92 -7.35 8.68
N THR A 137 -14.07 -6.09 9.08
CA THR A 137 -13.56 -4.93 8.34
C THR A 137 -12.66 -4.11 9.25
N LEU A 138 -11.42 -3.87 8.83
CA LEU A 138 -10.42 -3.11 9.60
C LEU A 138 -9.91 -1.91 8.80
N PHE A 139 -9.80 -0.77 9.48
CA PHE A 139 -9.13 0.43 8.98
C PHE A 139 -7.79 0.58 9.69
N ILE A 140 -6.69 0.65 8.93
CA ILE A 140 -5.33 0.69 9.44
C ILE A 140 -4.55 1.85 8.79
#